data_17fa24d76c83fac9b92a79a96ba0304f
#
_entry.id   17fa24d76c83fac9b92a79a96ba0304f
#
_cell.length_a   1.000
_cell.length_b   1.000
_cell.length_c   1.000
_cell.angle_alpha   90.00
_cell.angle_beta   90.00
_cell.angle_gamma   90.00
#
_symmetry.space_group_name_H-M   'P 1'
#
loop_
_entity.id
_entity.type
_entity.pdbx_description
1 polymer ?
#
loop_
_entity_poly.entity_id
_entity_poly.type
_entity_poly.pdbx_seq_one_letter_code
_entity_poly.pdbx_strand_id
1 'polypeptide(L)'
;MTKFFTTLNAIRAHGPCVDGWKKLLTHLGKTEADDEPLDILTVLDSNGLDDALWCLQAIDGCDREIRLYAVWCARQVEHLMTDQRSRDALDVAERYANGEASDAELAATQAAARAAAGAAARAAARAAAGAARDAARAARDAQEARLREIIAEARAA
;
A
#
# COMPACT_ATOMS: atom_id res chain seq x y z
N MET A 1 9.40 18.44 -22.02
CA MET A 1 8.30 18.56 -21.04
C MET A 1 8.81 18.04 -19.71
N THR A 2 8.63 18.81 -18.65
CA THR A 2 9.07 18.41 -17.32
C THR A 2 8.16 17.28 -16.84
N LYS A 3 8.74 16.12 -16.47
CA LYS A 3 8.00 14.94 -16.01
C LYS A 3 7.53 15.12 -14.57
N PHE A 4 6.46 14.40 -14.19
CA PHE A 4 5.89 14.38 -12.84
C PHE A 4 5.26 15.70 -12.38
N PHE A 5 4.64 16.43 -13.32
CA PHE A 5 3.77 17.57 -13.01
C PHE A 5 2.31 17.21 -13.23
N THR A 6 1.45 17.75 -12.37
CA THR A 6 -0.02 17.68 -12.45
C THR A 6 -0.60 19.08 -12.27
N THR A 7 -1.90 19.20 -12.03
CA THR A 7 -2.58 20.43 -11.63
C THR A 7 -3.57 20.16 -10.51
N LEU A 8 -3.97 21.17 -9.77
CA LEU A 8 -5.03 21.01 -8.76
C LEU A 8 -6.36 20.57 -9.37
N ASN A 9 -6.68 21.03 -10.59
CA ASN A 9 -7.88 20.58 -11.30
C ASN A 9 -7.81 19.10 -11.68
N ALA A 10 -6.67 18.62 -12.15
CA ALA A 10 -6.47 17.20 -12.46
C ALA A 10 -6.61 16.33 -11.19
N ILE A 11 -5.96 16.71 -10.09
CA ILE A 11 -6.12 16.01 -8.81
C ILE A 11 -7.59 15.99 -8.36
N ARG A 12 -8.27 17.13 -8.43
CA ARG A 12 -9.68 17.27 -8.04
C ARG A 12 -10.61 16.37 -8.86
N ALA A 13 -10.35 16.19 -10.13
CA ALA A 13 -11.13 15.32 -11.02
C ALA A 13 -11.13 13.85 -10.57
N HIS A 14 -10.11 13.40 -9.83
CA HIS A 14 -10.02 12.06 -9.25
C HIS A 14 -10.67 11.91 -7.87
N GLY A 15 -11.24 12.96 -7.28
CA GLY A 15 -11.97 12.91 -6.02
C GLY A 15 -11.08 12.70 -4.79
N PRO A 16 -10.13 13.61 -4.50
CA PRO A 16 -9.25 13.49 -3.33
C PRO A 16 -10.02 13.49 -2.01
N CYS A 17 -9.46 12.87 -0.98
CA CYS A 17 -10.04 12.94 0.36
C CYS A 17 -10.01 14.38 0.89
N VAL A 18 -11.00 14.71 1.74
CA VAL A 18 -11.21 16.09 2.24
C VAL A 18 -9.99 16.61 3.00
N ASP A 19 -9.37 15.77 3.83
CA ASP A 19 -8.26 16.18 4.69
C ASP A 19 -6.97 16.40 3.88
N GLY A 20 -6.62 15.48 2.99
CA GLY A 20 -5.47 15.62 2.08
C GLY A 20 -5.63 16.82 1.15
N TRP A 21 -6.83 17.04 0.62
CA TRP A 21 -7.14 18.20 -0.22
C TRP A 21 -6.94 19.53 0.52
N LYS A 22 -7.54 19.67 1.70
CA LYS A 22 -7.38 20.88 2.52
C LYS A 22 -5.92 21.16 2.89
N LYS A 23 -5.17 20.10 3.25
CA LYS A 23 -3.76 20.21 3.60
C LYS A 23 -2.93 20.73 2.44
N LEU A 24 -3.16 20.19 1.23
CA LEU A 24 -2.47 20.63 0.02
C LEU A 24 -2.78 22.10 -0.32
N LEU A 25 -4.07 22.47 -0.35
CA LEU A 25 -4.47 23.86 -0.60
C LEU A 25 -3.86 24.83 0.40
N THR A 26 -3.88 24.48 1.69
CA THR A 26 -3.27 25.32 2.75
C THR A 26 -1.78 25.49 2.53
N HIS A 27 -1.06 24.43 2.19
CA HIS A 27 0.37 24.48 1.91
C HIS A 27 0.70 25.41 0.73
N LEU A 28 -0.13 25.36 -0.33
CA LEU A 28 0.02 26.19 -1.52
C LEU A 28 -0.49 27.63 -1.33
N GLY A 29 -1.14 27.95 -0.22
CA GLY A 29 -1.78 29.25 0.01
C GLY A 29 -2.98 29.51 -0.93
N LYS A 30 -3.65 28.45 -1.39
CA LYS A 30 -4.77 28.49 -2.34
C LYS A 30 -6.08 28.11 -1.67
N THR A 31 -7.17 28.66 -2.19
CA THR A 31 -8.55 28.35 -1.73
C THR A 31 -9.34 27.55 -2.76
N GLU A 32 -8.90 27.57 -4.02
CA GLU A 32 -9.57 26.93 -5.14
C GLU A 32 -8.56 26.16 -6.00
N ALA A 33 -9.06 25.22 -6.77
CA ALA A 33 -8.26 24.47 -7.74
C ALA A 33 -8.00 25.33 -8.99
N ASP A 34 -6.83 25.17 -9.56
CA ASP A 34 -6.39 25.83 -10.79
C ASP A 34 -5.61 24.86 -11.68
N ASP A 35 -5.15 25.35 -12.83
CA ASP A 35 -4.36 24.60 -13.80
C ASP A 35 -2.86 24.99 -13.79
N GLU A 36 -2.40 25.64 -12.70
CA GLU A 36 -0.97 25.88 -12.55
C GLU A 36 -0.21 24.55 -12.41
N PRO A 37 0.93 24.40 -13.08
CA PRO A 37 1.75 23.20 -12.95
C PRO A 37 2.19 22.98 -11.51
N LEU A 38 1.80 21.83 -10.96
CA LEU A 38 2.13 21.39 -9.60
C LEU A 38 3.10 20.21 -9.66
N ASP A 39 4.30 20.40 -9.13
CA ASP A 39 5.29 19.33 -8.98
C ASP A 39 4.80 18.32 -7.94
N ILE A 40 4.86 17.02 -8.28
CA ILE A 40 4.47 15.96 -7.35
C ILE A 40 5.35 15.93 -6.08
N LEU A 41 6.58 16.41 -6.15
CA LEU A 41 7.44 16.57 -4.97
C LEU A 41 6.87 17.56 -3.97
N THR A 42 6.17 18.59 -4.42
CA THR A 42 5.46 19.53 -3.52
C THR A 42 4.34 18.81 -2.75
N VAL A 43 3.62 17.89 -3.40
CA VAL A 43 2.63 17.05 -2.72
C VAL A 43 3.29 16.09 -1.73
N LEU A 44 4.42 15.50 -2.12
CA LEU A 44 5.20 14.62 -1.23
C LEU A 44 5.65 15.37 0.03
N ASP A 45 6.18 16.58 -0.11
CA ASP A 45 6.69 17.37 0.99
C ASP A 45 5.56 17.92 1.91
N SER A 46 4.42 18.27 1.32
CA SER A 46 3.28 18.80 2.08
C SER A 46 2.44 17.72 2.74
N ASN A 47 2.10 16.67 1.99
CA ASN A 47 1.11 15.67 2.38
C ASN A 47 1.71 14.31 2.78
N GLY A 48 2.89 14.00 2.30
CA GLY A 48 3.57 12.74 2.53
C GLY A 48 3.41 11.75 1.38
N LEU A 49 4.00 10.57 1.56
CA LEU A 49 4.14 9.56 0.51
C LEU A 49 2.80 9.03 0.00
N ASP A 50 1.86 8.74 0.88
CA ASP A 50 0.59 8.12 0.50
C ASP A 50 -0.23 9.03 -0.42
N ASP A 51 -0.34 10.32 -0.10
CA ASP A 51 -1.04 11.30 -0.92
C ASP A 51 -0.30 11.57 -2.23
N ALA A 52 1.03 11.64 -2.21
CA ALA A 52 1.83 11.79 -3.42
C ALA A 52 1.65 10.61 -4.38
N LEU A 53 1.69 9.37 -3.86
CA LEU A 53 1.43 8.17 -4.66
C LEU A 53 0.01 8.13 -5.21
N TRP A 54 -0.97 8.57 -4.42
CA TRP A 54 -2.35 8.67 -4.88
C TRP A 54 -2.49 9.68 -6.03
N CYS A 55 -1.78 10.81 -5.97
CA CYS A 55 -1.78 11.84 -7.01
C CYS A 55 -1.11 11.41 -8.33
N LEU A 56 -0.33 10.32 -8.37
CA LEU A 56 0.28 9.81 -9.61
C LEU A 56 -0.76 9.48 -10.69
N GLN A 57 -2.00 9.14 -10.32
CA GLN A 57 -3.10 8.90 -11.27
C GLN A 57 -3.56 10.16 -12.02
N ALA A 58 -3.17 11.34 -11.53
CA ALA A 58 -3.46 12.64 -12.14
C ALA A 58 -2.27 13.19 -12.94
N ILE A 59 -1.32 12.34 -13.33
CA ILE A 59 -0.14 12.68 -14.12
C ILE A 59 -0.23 11.96 -15.47
N ASP A 60 -0.09 12.71 -16.55
CA ASP A 60 -0.04 12.15 -17.90
C ASP A 60 1.40 11.92 -18.35
N GLY A 61 1.59 10.88 -19.18
CA GLY A 61 2.85 10.61 -19.88
C GLY A 61 4.01 10.09 -19.02
N CYS A 62 3.72 9.64 -17.80
CA CYS A 62 4.70 9.01 -16.90
C CYS A 62 4.38 7.54 -16.57
N ASP A 63 3.51 6.89 -17.34
CA ASP A 63 3.04 5.51 -17.05
C ASP A 63 4.19 4.51 -16.93
N ARG A 64 5.22 4.65 -17.75
CA ARG A 64 6.41 3.79 -17.70
C ARG A 64 7.14 3.92 -16.38
N GLU A 65 7.44 5.13 -15.96
CA GLU A 65 8.18 5.43 -14.74
C GLU A 65 7.38 5.03 -13.49
N ILE A 66 6.08 5.32 -13.48
CA ILE A 66 5.16 4.94 -12.39
C ILE A 66 5.10 3.41 -12.27
N ARG A 67 5.00 2.69 -13.37
CA ARG A 67 5.00 1.22 -13.39
C ARG A 67 6.33 0.64 -12.91
N LEU A 68 7.44 1.18 -13.37
CA LEU A 68 8.78 0.73 -12.92
C LEU A 68 8.99 0.99 -11.43
N TYR A 69 8.49 2.11 -10.90
CA TYR A 69 8.51 2.37 -9.47
C TYR A 69 7.68 1.34 -8.69
N ALA A 70 6.48 1.01 -9.16
CA ALA A 70 5.64 -0.01 -8.53
C ALA A 70 6.32 -1.40 -8.54
N VAL A 71 6.95 -1.78 -9.66
CA VAL A 71 7.74 -3.01 -9.76
C VAL A 71 8.91 -2.98 -8.78
N TRP A 72 9.65 -1.88 -8.72
CA TRP A 72 10.74 -1.72 -7.77
C TRP A 72 10.29 -1.91 -6.32
N CYS A 73 9.17 -1.28 -5.91
CA CYS A 73 8.61 -1.47 -4.56
C CYS A 73 8.29 -2.95 -4.28
N ALA A 74 7.66 -3.64 -5.24
CA ALA A 74 7.29 -5.03 -5.07
C ALA A 74 8.51 -5.97 -5.00
N ARG A 75 9.59 -5.67 -5.74
CA ARG A 75 10.83 -6.45 -5.68
C ARG A 75 11.56 -6.36 -4.33
N GLN A 76 11.37 -5.28 -3.55
CA GLN A 76 11.96 -5.19 -2.19
C GLN A 76 11.44 -6.32 -1.28
N VAL A 77 10.23 -6.81 -1.55
CA VAL A 77 9.57 -7.88 -0.79
C VAL A 77 9.38 -9.17 -1.60
N GLU A 78 9.98 -9.29 -2.78
CA GLU A 78 9.85 -10.45 -3.66
C GLU A 78 10.29 -11.75 -2.98
N HIS A 79 11.30 -11.68 -2.11
CA HIS A 79 11.79 -12.82 -1.32
C HIS A 79 10.71 -13.43 -0.40
N LEU A 80 9.65 -12.67 -0.08
CA LEU A 80 8.48 -13.14 0.69
C LEU A 80 7.40 -13.78 -0.20
N MET A 81 7.50 -13.66 -1.52
CA MET A 81 6.52 -14.22 -2.45
C MET A 81 6.76 -15.72 -2.61
N THR A 82 5.81 -16.52 -2.18
CA THR A 82 5.87 -17.98 -2.28
C THR A 82 5.30 -18.52 -3.59
N ASP A 83 4.46 -17.75 -4.29
CA ASP A 83 3.80 -18.14 -5.53
C ASP A 83 4.54 -17.60 -6.75
N GLN A 84 4.97 -18.50 -7.65
CA GLN A 84 5.71 -18.12 -8.86
C GLN A 84 4.92 -17.16 -9.76
N ARG A 85 3.58 -17.30 -9.84
CA ARG A 85 2.73 -16.40 -10.63
C ARG A 85 2.85 -14.92 -10.19
N SER A 86 3.12 -14.68 -8.90
CA SER A 86 3.35 -13.32 -8.40
C SER A 86 4.68 -12.76 -8.87
N ARG A 87 5.73 -13.58 -8.94
CA ARG A 87 7.04 -13.19 -9.49
C ARG A 87 6.96 -12.96 -11.00
N ASP A 88 6.34 -13.88 -11.74
CA ASP A 88 6.13 -13.76 -13.19
C ASP A 88 5.36 -12.47 -13.54
N ALA A 89 4.44 -12.04 -12.67
CA ALA A 89 3.71 -10.78 -12.87
C ALA A 89 4.62 -9.56 -12.74
N LEU A 90 5.65 -9.59 -11.89
CA LEU A 90 6.64 -8.50 -11.81
C LEU A 90 7.50 -8.45 -13.07
N ASP A 91 7.96 -9.61 -13.55
CA ASP A 91 8.78 -9.70 -14.76
C ASP A 91 8.00 -9.18 -15.98
N VAL A 92 6.74 -9.59 -16.13
CA VAL A 92 5.88 -9.11 -17.23
C VAL A 92 5.57 -7.61 -17.08
N ALA A 93 5.33 -7.12 -15.86
CA ALA A 93 5.07 -5.70 -15.64
C ALA A 93 6.30 -4.82 -15.98
N GLU A 94 7.50 -5.29 -15.70
CA GLU A 94 8.75 -4.62 -16.05
C GLU A 94 8.98 -4.63 -17.57
N ARG A 95 8.82 -5.80 -18.22
CA ARG A 95 8.90 -5.92 -19.67
C ARG A 95 7.87 -5.04 -20.38
N TYR A 96 6.63 -5.02 -19.89
CA TYR A 96 5.59 -4.16 -20.44
C TYR A 96 5.94 -2.67 -20.34
N ALA A 97 6.46 -2.22 -19.20
CA ALA A 97 6.92 -0.84 -19.03
C ALA A 97 8.03 -0.49 -20.02
N ASN A 98 8.87 -1.45 -20.41
CA ASN A 98 9.93 -1.27 -21.40
C ASN A 98 9.48 -1.50 -22.87
N GLY A 99 8.19 -1.80 -23.10
CA GLY A 99 7.65 -2.07 -24.45
C GLY A 99 7.96 -3.47 -24.98
N GLU A 100 8.34 -4.41 -24.11
CA GLU A 100 8.76 -5.78 -24.42
C GLU A 100 7.68 -6.84 -24.16
N ALA A 101 6.50 -6.43 -23.69
CA ALA A 101 5.35 -7.29 -23.49
C ALA A 101 4.07 -6.61 -23.97
N SER A 102 3.06 -7.39 -24.37
CA SER A 102 1.77 -6.90 -24.85
C SER A 102 0.77 -6.65 -23.71
N ASP A 103 -0.28 -5.86 -23.99
CA ASP A 103 -1.43 -5.67 -23.08
C ASP A 103 -2.08 -6.98 -22.67
N ALA A 104 -2.23 -7.93 -23.63
CA ALA A 104 -2.82 -9.24 -23.37
C ALA A 104 -1.97 -10.06 -22.39
N GLU A 105 -0.66 -10.04 -22.54
CA GLU A 105 0.30 -10.72 -21.68
C GLU A 105 0.27 -10.14 -20.25
N LEU A 106 0.25 -8.81 -20.14
CA LEU A 106 0.13 -8.11 -18.86
C LEU A 106 -1.20 -8.44 -18.15
N ALA A 107 -2.32 -8.39 -18.88
CA ALA A 107 -3.65 -8.67 -18.31
C ALA A 107 -3.77 -10.11 -17.81
N ALA A 108 -3.30 -11.09 -18.59
CA ALA A 108 -3.32 -12.50 -18.21
C ALA A 108 -2.49 -12.78 -16.95
N THR A 109 -1.29 -12.22 -16.90
CA THR A 109 -0.36 -12.39 -15.77
C THR A 109 -0.88 -11.71 -14.50
N GLN A 110 -1.45 -10.50 -14.63
CA GLN A 110 -2.08 -9.81 -13.50
C GLN A 110 -3.28 -10.58 -12.92
N ALA A 111 -4.12 -11.18 -13.77
CA ALA A 111 -5.23 -12.00 -13.32
C ALA A 111 -4.76 -13.22 -12.51
N ALA A 112 -3.72 -13.91 -12.99
CA ALA A 112 -3.10 -15.03 -12.29
C ALA A 112 -2.49 -14.62 -10.94
N ALA A 113 -1.77 -13.49 -10.90
CA ALA A 113 -1.16 -12.96 -9.68
C ALA A 113 -2.20 -12.51 -8.65
N ARG A 114 -3.31 -11.87 -9.07
CA ARG A 114 -4.41 -11.50 -8.16
C ARG A 114 -5.05 -12.71 -7.48
N ALA A 115 -5.24 -13.80 -8.24
CA ALA A 115 -5.78 -15.03 -7.68
C ALA A 115 -4.83 -15.61 -6.62
N ALA A 116 -3.52 -15.63 -6.89
CA ALA A 116 -2.49 -16.06 -5.96
C ALA A 116 -2.41 -15.19 -4.71
N ALA A 117 -2.36 -13.87 -4.87
CA ALA A 117 -2.30 -12.91 -3.76
C ALA A 117 -3.55 -13.02 -2.86
N GLY A 118 -4.73 -13.19 -3.42
CA GLY A 118 -5.95 -13.39 -2.66
C GLY A 118 -5.94 -14.68 -1.82
N ALA A 119 -5.33 -15.76 -2.32
CA ALA A 119 -5.16 -17.00 -1.57
C ALA A 119 -4.15 -16.83 -0.43
N ALA A 120 -3.00 -16.18 -0.70
CA ALA A 120 -1.96 -15.89 0.29
C ALA A 120 -2.47 -14.98 1.42
N ALA A 121 -3.20 -13.90 1.08
CA ALA A 121 -3.78 -12.99 2.07
C ALA A 121 -4.76 -13.71 3.01
N ARG A 122 -5.61 -14.59 2.47
CA ARG A 122 -6.52 -15.41 3.29
C ARG A 122 -5.78 -16.37 4.22
N ALA A 123 -4.69 -16.99 3.75
CA ALA A 123 -3.86 -17.86 4.56
C ALA A 123 -3.16 -17.09 5.70
N ALA A 124 -2.57 -15.94 5.40
CA ALA A 124 -1.92 -15.07 6.38
C ALA A 124 -2.91 -14.56 7.45
N ALA A 125 -4.11 -14.15 7.05
CA ALA A 125 -5.15 -13.72 7.99
C ALA A 125 -5.58 -14.85 8.94
N ARG A 126 -5.70 -16.09 8.45
CA ARG A 126 -6.01 -17.25 9.29
C ARG A 126 -4.89 -17.56 10.30
N ALA A 127 -3.63 -17.50 9.84
CA ALA A 127 -2.47 -17.72 10.71
C ALA A 127 -2.38 -16.65 11.82
N ALA A 128 -2.55 -15.37 11.48
CA ALA A 128 -2.55 -14.27 12.43
C ALA A 128 -3.69 -14.41 13.47
N ALA A 129 -4.89 -14.79 13.04
CA ALA A 129 -6.01 -15.02 13.93
C ALA A 129 -5.78 -16.24 14.87
N GLY A 130 -5.08 -17.27 14.40
CA GLY A 130 -4.64 -18.41 15.21
C GLY A 130 -3.66 -17.97 16.30
N ALA A 131 -2.59 -17.28 15.94
CA ALA A 131 -1.58 -16.79 16.87
C ALA A 131 -2.16 -15.84 17.94
N ALA A 132 -3.10 -14.96 17.56
CA ALA A 132 -3.77 -14.07 18.50
C ALA A 132 -4.62 -14.83 19.53
N ARG A 133 -5.32 -15.91 19.11
CA ARG A 133 -6.09 -16.77 20.05
C ARG A 133 -5.18 -17.52 21.02
N ASP A 134 -4.05 -18.03 20.56
CA ASP A 134 -3.10 -18.77 21.41
C ASP A 134 -2.45 -17.83 22.43
N ALA A 135 -2.08 -16.60 22.03
CA ALA A 135 -1.57 -15.58 22.92
C ALA A 135 -2.62 -15.17 23.99
N ALA A 136 -3.88 -15.01 23.60
CA ALA A 136 -4.97 -14.68 24.54
C ALA A 136 -5.23 -15.82 25.53
N ARG A 137 -5.12 -17.08 25.10
CA ARG A 137 -5.23 -18.25 26.00
C ARG A 137 -4.10 -18.26 27.01
N ALA A 138 -2.85 -18.14 26.57
CA ALA A 138 -1.68 -18.12 27.43
C ALA A 138 -1.76 -16.99 28.48
N ALA A 139 -2.24 -15.81 28.10
CA ALA A 139 -2.46 -14.70 29.04
C ALA A 139 -3.50 -15.02 30.09
N ARG A 140 -4.60 -15.68 29.75
CA ARG A 140 -5.64 -16.12 30.72
C ARG A 140 -5.12 -17.17 31.70
N ASP A 141 -4.36 -18.14 31.18
CA ASP A 141 -3.76 -19.18 32.01
C ASP A 141 -2.80 -18.58 33.05
N ALA A 142 -2.00 -17.60 32.66
CA ALA A 142 -1.10 -16.85 33.52
C ALA A 142 -1.87 -16.04 34.59
N GLN A 143 -2.97 -15.38 34.21
CA GLN A 143 -3.84 -14.66 35.16
C GLN A 143 -4.50 -15.58 36.15
N GLU A 144 -4.98 -16.74 35.76
CA GLU A 144 -5.57 -17.73 36.65
C GLU A 144 -4.54 -18.26 37.64
N ALA A 145 -3.32 -18.60 37.17
CA ALA A 145 -2.24 -19.05 38.03
C ALA A 145 -1.91 -18.00 39.10
N ARG A 146 -1.78 -16.72 38.71
CA ARG A 146 -1.50 -15.63 39.65
C ARG A 146 -2.62 -15.41 40.65
N LEU A 147 -3.88 -15.53 40.26
CA LEU A 147 -5.02 -15.43 41.19
C LEU A 147 -4.97 -16.55 42.24
N ARG A 148 -4.67 -17.78 41.85
CA ARG A 148 -4.50 -18.91 42.74
C ARG A 148 -3.41 -18.68 43.78
N GLU A 149 -2.26 -18.15 43.37
CA GLU A 149 -1.14 -17.78 44.25
C GLU A 149 -1.57 -16.75 45.29
N ILE A 150 -2.19 -15.64 44.85
CA ILE A 150 -2.66 -14.57 45.76
C ILE A 150 -3.66 -15.13 46.81
N ILE A 151 -4.57 -15.98 46.39
CA ILE A 151 -5.53 -16.62 47.32
C ILE A 151 -4.81 -17.53 48.30
N ALA A 152 -3.82 -18.29 47.89
CA ALA A 152 -3.05 -19.16 48.76
C ALA A 152 -2.24 -18.36 49.79
N GLU A 153 -1.57 -17.29 49.36
CA GLU A 153 -0.82 -16.35 50.21
C GLU A 153 -1.73 -15.72 51.27
N ALA A 154 -2.92 -15.25 50.88
CA ALA A 154 -3.88 -14.63 51.79
C ALA A 154 -4.51 -15.60 52.81
N ARG A 155 -4.56 -16.91 52.49
CA ARG A 155 -5.07 -17.95 53.43
C ARG A 155 -4.01 -18.46 54.40
N ALA A 156 -2.73 -18.22 54.11
CA ALA A 156 -1.59 -18.60 54.94
C ALA A 156 -1.19 -17.53 55.97
N ALA A 157 -1.67 -16.28 55.77
CA ALA A 157 -1.46 -15.15 56.66
C ALA A 157 -2.53 -15.07 57.74
#